data_7126f079f8b1487cdd83c524ae3dee2f
#
_entry.id   7126f079f8b1487cdd83c524ae3dee2f
#
_cell.length_a   1.000
_cell.length_b   1.000
_cell.length_c   1.000
_cell.angle_alpha   90.00
_cell.angle_beta   90.00
_cell.angle_gamma   90.00
#
_symmetry.space_group_name_H-M   'P 1'
#
loop_
_entity.id
_entity.type
_entity.pdbx_description
1 polymer ?
#
loop_
_entity_poly.entity_id
_entity_poly.type
_entity_poly.pdbx_seq_one_letter_code
_entity_poly.pdbx_strand_id
1 'polypeptide(L)'
;ILSSDWSSDVCSSDLADAPRRRKKKKKTPVWLPMAVTLAVLAVISGVVVYAVNMVNKVEDNLKPEENATSLVEEIQTLEEYKGDVVNILVCGIDYEEGRAYSSDGSNDGMTDMILYCQFDIKGGALRMLQIPRNSLVATQNRKITLSNGKTYAATNYQINSVALSNGGDIAALAEVIYDQYKLPIDYYVTIDMQALVEMVDNFGGIEVYIPHDMSFAGSVLKQGYRNLDGASAEFFVRCRHGEGYANSDIDRLNMQRYFYAGLFKRVRSMGVTDVIAQLPLIFNNYIHTDMDLTTIAKMLVSFTRIDSGNIMLAQTPVFMGVPNVGKTSSFDGYSCVVPDAGSIAELLNTYFRNYTGPVSAEEMNLVTNNWPHGTASTSANVQFVGQLDKESDDAILSGDTDVAGATTTDGQAAGQ
;
A
#
# COMPACT_ATOMS: atom_id res chain seq x y z
N ILE A 1 -59.04 52.30 39.90
CA ILE A 1 -60.06 53.32 39.58
C ILE A 1 -60.60 53.03 38.23
N LEU A 2 -61.89 52.57 38.25
CA LEU A 2 -62.96 52.73 37.27
C LEU A 2 -62.78 52.06 35.87
N SER A 3 -63.45 50.97 35.65
CA SER A 3 -64.87 50.81 35.22
C SER A 3 -65.11 51.39 33.84
N SER A 4 -65.75 50.77 32.90
CA SER A 4 -67.01 50.05 32.87
C SER A 4 -67.21 49.46 31.49
N ASP A 5 -67.77 48.29 31.48
CA ASP A 5 -68.92 47.85 30.70
C ASP A 5 -69.41 48.73 29.52
N TRP A 6 -69.71 48.12 28.45
CA TRP A 6 -71.10 48.04 27.94
C TRP A 6 -71.17 47.08 26.73
N SER A 7 -72.05 46.12 26.88
CA SER A 7 -72.67 45.22 25.98
C SER A 7 -73.41 45.95 24.82
N SER A 8 -73.61 45.32 23.73
CA SER A 8 -74.90 44.86 23.16
C SER A 8 -74.74 44.50 21.71
N ASP A 9 -75.05 43.31 21.45
CA ASP A 9 -76.11 42.82 20.57
C ASP A 9 -76.26 43.38 19.16
N VAL A 10 -76.52 42.40 18.27
CA VAL A 10 -77.39 42.34 17.11
C VAL A 10 -76.75 42.78 15.77
N CYS A 11 -76.47 41.86 14.88
CA CYS A 11 -77.39 41.42 13.84
C CYS A 11 -76.76 40.29 12.99
N SER A 12 -77.54 39.25 12.97
CA SER A 12 -77.47 38.22 11.92
C SER A 12 -77.79 38.85 10.56
N SER A 13 -77.07 38.54 9.56
CA SER A 13 -77.58 38.41 8.18
C SER A 13 -76.65 37.55 7.35
N ASP A 14 -77.12 36.41 7.03
CA ASP A 14 -76.98 35.67 5.77
C ASP A 14 -75.81 36.09 4.85
N LEU A 15 -74.76 35.39 4.92
CA LEU A 15 -73.87 35.24 3.80
C LEU A 15 -73.97 33.80 3.27
N ALA A 16 -74.70 33.67 2.21
CA ALA A 16 -74.98 32.50 1.44
C ALA A 16 -73.65 31.67 1.21
N ASP A 17 -73.73 30.39 1.54
CA ASP A 17 -72.79 29.40 1.23
C ASP A 17 -72.49 29.36 -0.28
N ALA A 18 -71.43 29.97 -0.69
CA ALA A 18 -70.86 29.76 -2.02
C ALA A 18 -70.37 28.33 -2.17
N PRO A 19 -70.81 27.53 -3.12
CA PRO A 19 -70.41 26.13 -3.22
C PRO A 19 -68.92 26.08 -3.50
N ARG A 20 -68.16 25.55 -2.52
CA ARG A 20 -66.75 25.22 -2.70
C ARG A 20 -66.62 24.28 -3.88
N ARG A 21 -66.13 24.77 -5.01
CA ARG A 21 -65.74 23.96 -6.16
C ARG A 21 -64.75 22.89 -5.71
N ARG A 22 -65.23 21.65 -5.49
CA ARG A 22 -64.37 20.46 -5.33
C ARG A 22 -63.53 20.36 -6.59
N LYS A 23 -62.18 20.64 -6.41
CA LYS A 23 -61.21 20.35 -7.45
C LYS A 23 -61.33 18.87 -7.75
N LYS A 24 -61.80 18.48 -8.92
CA LYS A 24 -61.80 17.10 -9.40
C LYS A 24 -60.38 16.61 -9.36
N LYS A 25 -60.07 15.68 -8.46
CA LYS A 25 -58.77 14.96 -8.49
C LYS A 25 -58.65 14.33 -9.87
N LYS A 26 -57.72 14.80 -10.69
CA LYS A 26 -57.37 14.14 -11.95
C LYS A 26 -57.00 12.71 -11.58
N LYS A 27 -57.76 11.73 -12.04
CA LYS A 27 -57.45 10.30 -11.91
C LYS A 27 -56.14 10.10 -12.68
N THR A 28 -55.06 9.75 -11.98
CA THR A 28 -53.82 9.30 -12.63
C THR A 28 -54.15 8.12 -13.52
N PRO A 29 -53.80 8.16 -14.80
CA PRO A 29 -54.12 7.06 -15.70
C PRO A 29 -53.45 5.77 -15.20
N VAL A 30 -54.17 4.66 -15.21
CA VAL A 30 -53.77 3.36 -14.66
C VAL A 30 -52.44 2.83 -15.24
N TRP A 31 -52.11 3.29 -16.47
CA TRP A 31 -50.83 2.91 -17.12
C TRP A 31 -49.62 3.66 -16.57
N LEU A 32 -49.79 4.80 -15.89
CA LEU A 32 -48.66 5.62 -15.39
C LEU A 32 -47.82 4.88 -14.34
N PRO A 33 -48.41 4.24 -13.29
CA PRO A 33 -47.61 3.44 -12.36
C PRO A 33 -46.92 2.24 -13.04
N MET A 34 -47.55 1.59 -14.02
CA MET A 34 -46.93 0.53 -14.81
C MET A 34 -45.72 1.03 -15.60
N ALA A 35 -45.86 2.17 -16.26
CA ALA A 35 -44.78 2.79 -17.03
C ALA A 35 -43.59 3.19 -16.10
N VAL A 36 -43.88 3.72 -14.92
CA VAL A 36 -42.84 4.04 -13.91
C VAL A 36 -42.13 2.78 -13.42
N THR A 37 -42.90 1.71 -13.14
CA THR A 37 -42.33 0.44 -12.72
C THR A 37 -41.41 -0.18 -13.78
N LEU A 38 -41.85 -0.16 -15.07
CA LEU A 38 -41.05 -0.62 -16.21
C LEU A 38 -39.79 0.23 -16.40
N ALA A 39 -39.88 1.54 -16.25
CA ALA A 39 -38.72 2.44 -16.33
C ALA A 39 -37.71 2.15 -15.19
N VAL A 40 -38.17 1.94 -13.97
CA VAL A 40 -37.33 1.59 -12.83
C VAL A 40 -36.66 0.23 -13.06
N LEU A 41 -37.41 -0.79 -13.55
CA LEU A 41 -36.85 -2.10 -13.90
C LEU A 41 -35.81 -2.01 -15.02
N ALA A 42 -36.03 -1.18 -16.03
CA ALA A 42 -35.09 -0.95 -17.12
C ALA A 42 -33.77 -0.28 -16.60
N VAL A 43 -33.91 0.69 -15.70
CA VAL A 43 -32.74 1.31 -15.06
C VAL A 43 -31.98 0.30 -14.20
N ILE A 44 -32.68 -0.48 -13.37
CA ILE A 44 -32.06 -1.54 -12.56
C ILE A 44 -31.36 -2.56 -13.45
N SER A 45 -32.03 -3.01 -14.54
CA SER A 45 -31.42 -3.96 -15.49
C SER A 45 -30.18 -3.36 -16.16
N GLY A 46 -30.23 -2.07 -16.55
CA GLY A 46 -29.07 -1.37 -17.11
C GLY A 46 -27.89 -1.27 -16.12
N VAL A 47 -28.18 -0.98 -14.86
CA VAL A 47 -27.17 -0.95 -13.79
C VAL A 47 -26.57 -2.34 -13.56
N VAL A 48 -27.40 -3.38 -13.54
CA VAL A 48 -26.93 -4.77 -13.37
C VAL A 48 -26.05 -5.19 -14.55
N VAL A 49 -26.48 -4.93 -15.80
CA VAL A 49 -25.67 -5.24 -16.99
C VAL A 49 -24.34 -4.48 -16.98
N TYR A 50 -24.39 -3.19 -16.62
CA TYR A 50 -23.17 -2.39 -16.48
C TYR A 50 -22.22 -2.97 -15.41
N ALA A 51 -22.75 -3.31 -14.22
CA ALA A 51 -21.97 -3.91 -13.14
C ALA A 51 -21.38 -5.28 -13.55
N VAL A 52 -22.15 -6.14 -14.22
CA VAL A 52 -21.66 -7.43 -14.73
C VAL A 52 -20.55 -7.23 -15.76
N ASN A 53 -20.74 -6.34 -16.73
CA ASN A 53 -19.70 -6.05 -17.73
C ASN A 53 -18.42 -5.48 -17.10
N MET A 54 -18.57 -4.69 -16.04
CA MET A 54 -17.45 -4.12 -15.30
C MET A 54 -16.70 -5.21 -14.54
N VAL A 55 -17.43 -6.11 -13.85
CA VAL A 55 -16.84 -7.27 -13.16
C VAL A 55 -16.09 -8.15 -14.15
N ASN A 56 -16.70 -8.52 -15.28
CA ASN A 56 -16.05 -9.35 -16.30
C ASN A 56 -14.77 -8.68 -16.84
N LYS A 57 -14.80 -7.36 -17.05
CA LYS A 57 -13.61 -6.63 -17.50
C LYS A 57 -12.48 -6.63 -16.46
N VAL A 58 -12.81 -6.56 -15.16
CA VAL A 58 -11.81 -6.69 -14.08
C VAL A 58 -11.26 -8.11 -14.06
N GLU A 59 -12.11 -9.15 -14.12
CA GLU A 59 -11.68 -10.54 -14.15
C GLU A 59 -10.78 -10.86 -15.35
N ASP A 60 -11.09 -10.31 -16.52
CA ASP A 60 -10.26 -10.47 -17.71
C ASP A 60 -8.87 -9.85 -17.57
N ASN A 61 -8.73 -8.82 -16.74
CA ASN A 61 -7.47 -8.12 -16.48
C ASN A 61 -6.72 -8.64 -15.24
N LEU A 62 -7.41 -9.36 -14.34
CA LEU A 62 -6.76 -10.02 -13.19
C LEU A 62 -5.98 -11.23 -13.68
N LYS A 63 -4.66 -11.07 -13.80
CA LYS A 63 -3.78 -12.15 -14.26
C LYS A 63 -2.58 -12.27 -13.32
N PRO A 64 -2.15 -13.49 -13.03
CA PRO A 64 -0.84 -13.74 -12.45
C PRO A 64 0.27 -13.17 -13.34
N GLU A 65 1.41 -12.90 -12.76
CA GLU A 65 2.64 -12.60 -13.51
C GLU A 65 2.91 -13.73 -14.52
N GLU A 66 3.33 -13.41 -15.76
CA GLU A 66 3.42 -14.38 -16.85
C GLU A 66 4.33 -15.58 -16.52
N ASN A 67 5.39 -15.33 -15.75
CA ASN A 67 6.36 -16.34 -15.36
C ASN A 67 6.19 -16.86 -13.93
N ALA A 68 5.16 -16.38 -13.19
CA ALA A 68 4.96 -16.78 -11.82
C ALA A 68 4.40 -18.20 -11.72
N THR A 69 4.99 -18.98 -10.83
CA THR A 69 4.40 -20.23 -10.36
C THR A 69 3.39 -19.97 -9.25
N SER A 70 2.49 -20.92 -8.99
CA SER A 70 1.56 -20.80 -7.85
C SER A 70 2.32 -20.81 -6.53
N LEU A 71 1.88 -20.00 -5.57
CA LEU A 71 2.40 -20.04 -4.22
C LEU A 71 2.11 -21.42 -3.59
N VAL A 72 3.12 -22.00 -2.96
CA VAL A 72 2.99 -23.30 -2.31
C VAL A 72 2.22 -23.17 -1.00
N GLU A 73 1.40 -24.18 -0.68
CA GLU A 73 0.51 -24.15 0.50
C GLU A 73 1.28 -23.98 1.83
N GLU A 74 2.51 -24.51 1.91
CA GLU A 74 3.33 -24.46 3.11
C GLU A 74 3.71 -23.03 3.53
N ILE A 75 3.70 -22.06 2.61
CA ILE A 75 4.01 -20.66 2.95
C ILE A 75 2.76 -19.83 3.25
N GLN A 76 1.56 -20.36 3.04
CA GLN A 76 0.30 -19.65 3.25
C GLN A 76 -0.13 -19.62 4.71
N THR A 77 -1.10 -18.78 5.00
CA THR A 77 -1.76 -18.70 6.29
C THR A 77 -2.36 -20.06 6.67
N LEU A 78 -2.18 -20.48 7.92
CA LEU A 78 -2.75 -21.69 8.45
C LEU A 78 -4.28 -21.74 8.26
N GLU A 79 -4.82 -22.90 7.90
CA GLU A 79 -6.23 -23.07 7.53
C GLU A 79 -7.19 -22.54 8.60
N GLU A 80 -6.84 -22.69 9.88
CA GLU A 80 -7.64 -22.21 11.02
C GLU A 80 -7.78 -20.69 11.10
N TYR A 81 -6.90 -19.93 10.42
CA TYR A 81 -6.89 -18.46 10.40
C TYR A 81 -7.28 -17.88 9.04
N LYS A 82 -7.53 -18.72 8.03
CA LYS A 82 -8.02 -18.26 6.73
C LYS A 82 -9.35 -17.52 6.91
N GLY A 83 -9.41 -16.28 6.42
CA GLY A 83 -10.55 -15.38 6.62
C GLY A 83 -10.45 -14.44 7.84
N ASP A 84 -9.63 -14.77 8.84
CA ASP A 84 -9.30 -13.85 9.94
C ASP A 84 -8.19 -12.88 9.54
N VAL A 85 -7.21 -13.36 8.76
CA VAL A 85 -6.06 -12.59 8.26
C VAL A 85 -5.77 -12.96 6.80
N VAL A 86 -5.26 -12.00 6.05
CA VAL A 86 -4.74 -12.19 4.68
C VAL A 86 -3.36 -11.53 4.60
N ASN A 87 -2.38 -12.27 4.13
CA ASN A 87 -1.00 -11.84 4.00
C ASN A 87 -0.62 -11.70 2.53
N ILE A 88 -0.17 -10.51 2.13
CA ILE A 88 0.08 -10.18 0.73
C ILE A 88 1.50 -9.68 0.58
N LEU A 89 2.21 -10.20 -0.40
CA LEU A 89 3.48 -9.66 -0.84
C LEU A 89 3.23 -8.66 -1.98
N VAL A 90 3.47 -7.37 -1.73
CA VAL A 90 3.37 -6.31 -2.74
C VAL A 90 4.76 -5.96 -3.23
N CYS A 91 4.98 -6.06 -4.53
CA CYS A 91 6.26 -5.86 -5.17
C CYS A 91 6.19 -4.76 -6.24
N GLY A 92 7.05 -3.75 -6.13
CA GLY A 92 7.27 -2.79 -7.21
C GLY A 92 8.37 -3.31 -8.13
N ILE A 93 8.04 -3.53 -9.41
CA ILE A 93 8.98 -4.01 -10.41
C ILE A 93 9.54 -2.81 -11.17
N ASP A 94 10.87 -2.70 -11.23
CA ASP A 94 11.53 -1.65 -12.01
C ASP A 94 11.57 -2.04 -13.48
N TYR A 95 10.42 -1.98 -14.13
CA TYR A 95 10.24 -2.19 -15.55
C TYR A 95 9.53 -0.99 -16.18
N GLU A 96 10.03 -0.54 -17.33
CA GLU A 96 9.40 0.49 -18.15
C GLU A 96 9.65 0.16 -19.61
N GLU A 97 8.59 0.00 -20.38
CA GLU A 97 8.68 -0.34 -21.80
C GLU A 97 9.49 0.71 -22.58
N GLY A 98 10.50 0.27 -23.30
CA GLY A 98 11.36 1.14 -24.13
C GLY A 98 12.48 1.85 -23.39
N ARG A 99 12.65 1.66 -22.07
CA ARG A 99 13.77 2.17 -21.31
C ARG A 99 14.81 1.08 -21.06
N ALA A 100 16.01 1.25 -21.61
CA ALA A 100 17.16 0.44 -21.24
C ALA A 100 17.79 0.99 -19.97
N TYR A 101 17.62 0.30 -18.84
CA TYR A 101 18.24 0.66 -17.54
C TYR A 101 19.72 0.36 -17.49
N SER A 102 20.14 -0.62 -18.23
CA SER A 102 21.53 -0.97 -18.48
C SER A 102 21.72 -1.23 -19.96
N SER A 103 22.95 -1.04 -20.46
CA SER A 103 23.27 -1.31 -21.87
C SER A 103 23.05 -2.76 -22.28
N ASP A 104 22.83 -3.67 -21.31
CA ASP A 104 22.64 -5.11 -21.50
C ASP A 104 21.29 -5.62 -20.93
N GLY A 105 20.40 -4.73 -20.42
CA GLY A 105 19.11 -5.11 -19.83
C GLY A 105 19.21 -5.89 -18.50
N SER A 106 20.39 -6.03 -17.92
CA SER A 106 20.65 -6.93 -16.79
C SER A 106 19.94 -6.55 -15.48
N ASN A 107 19.39 -5.34 -15.38
CA ASN A 107 18.68 -4.84 -14.21
C ASN A 107 17.19 -4.60 -14.45
N ASP A 108 16.67 -4.88 -15.64
CA ASP A 108 15.27 -4.72 -15.95
C ASP A 108 14.46 -5.82 -15.28
N GLY A 109 13.41 -5.44 -14.55
CA GLY A 109 12.54 -6.38 -13.82
C GLY A 109 13.00 -6.74 -12.40
N MET A 110 13.93 -5.97 -11.80
CA MET A 110 14.24 -6.12 -10.37
C MET A 110 13.07 -5.66 -9.50
N THR A 111 12.92 -6.33 -8.36
CA THR A 111 11.91 -6.00 -7.35
C THR A 111 12.42 -4.88 -6.44
N ASP A 112 12.23 -3.62 -6.86
CA ASP A 112 12.80 -2.45 -6.19
C ASP A 112 11.97 -1.93 -5.01
N MET A 113 10.75 -2.42 -4.84
CA MET A 113 9.91 -2.27 -3.65
C MET A 113 9.46 -3.65 -3.18
N ILE A 114 9.70 -3.97 -1.93
CA ILE A 114 9.24 -5.21 -1.30
C ILE A 114 8.49 -4.82 -0.03
N LEU A 115 7.17 -5.02 -0.06
CA LEU A 115 6.27 -4.65 1.02
C LEU A 115 5.43 -5.86 1.40
N TYR A 116 5.60 -6.35 2.61
CA TYR A 116 4.73 -7.36 3.19
C TYR A 116 3.55 -6.68 3.88
N CYS A 117 2.33 -7.04 3.50
CA CYS A 117 1.08 -6.50 4.03
C CYS A 117 0.31 -7.59 4.76
N GLN A 118 0.10 -7.44 6.06
CA GLN A 118 -0.79 -8.29 6.85
C GLN A 118 -2.11 -7.57 7.08
N PHE A 119 -3.14 -8.08 6.46
CA PHE A 119 -4.50 -7.58 6.56
C PHE A 119 -5.24 -8.36 7.64
N ASP A 120 -5.25 -7.85 8.86
CA ASP A 120 -5.95 -8.44 10.00
C ASP A 120 -7.44 -8.04 9.96
N ILE A 121 -8.24 -8.84 9.25
CA ILE A 121 -9.66 -8.59 9.04
C ILE A 121 -10.41 -8.65 10.37
N LYS A 122 -10.07 -9.62 11.20
CA LYS A 122 -10.70 -9.86 12.50
C LYS A 122 -10.34 -8.78 13.52
N GLY A 123 -9.07 -8.38 13.55
CA GLY A 123 -8.57 -7.33 14.44
C GLY A 123 -8.83 -5.91 13.93
N GLY A 124 -9.25 -5.73 12.67
CA GLY A 124 -9.47 -4.42 12.06
C GLY A 124 -8.19 -3.59 11.92
N ALA A 125 -7.10 -4.22 11.48
CA ALA A 125 -5.80 -3.57 11.35
C ALA A 125 -5.12 -3.93 10.00
N LEU A 126 -4.28 -3.03 9.52
CA LEU A 126 -3.36 -3.27 8.42
C LEU A 126 -1.93 -3.02 8.91
N ARG A 127 -1.08 -4.02 8.79
CA ARG A 127 0.33 -3.92 9.17
C ARG A 127 1.20 -4.11 7.93
N MET A 128 2.10 -3.17 7.70
CA MET A 128 2.95 -3.18 6.52
C MET A 128 4.41 -3.15 6.93
N LEU A 129 5.19 -4.07 6.37
CA LEU A 129 6.62 -4.22 6.62
C LEU A 129 7.39 -3.98 5.32
N GLN A 130 8.17 -2.92 5.29
CA GLN A 130 9.09 -2.63 4.20
C GLN A 130 10.37 -3.46 4.38
N ILE A 131 10.76 -4.21 3.35
CA ILE A 131 12.02 -4.96 3.32
C ILE A 131 12.97 -4.21 2.37
N PRO A 132 14.14 -3.73 2.85
CA PRO A 132 15.10 -3.05 1.99
C PRO A 132 15.52 -3.93 0.82
N ARG A 133 15.40 -3.41 -0.39
CA ARG A 133 15.67 -4.16 -1.64
C ARG A 133 17.07 -4.73 -1.75
N ASN A 134 18.03 -4.09 -1.09
CA ASN A 134 19.45 -4.49 -1.06
C ASN A 134 19.82 -5.36 0.17
N SER A 135 18.81 -5.93 0.85
CA SER A 135 19.07 -6.91 1.93
C SER A 135 19.83 -8.11 1.38
N LEU A 136 20.92 -8.46 2.06
CA LEU A 136 21.79 -9.57 1.69
C LEU A 136 21.06 -10.90 1.92
N VAL A 137 20.88 -11.70 0.86
CA VAL A 137 20.25 -13.02 0.93
C VAL A 137 21.19 -14.16 0.56
N ALA A 138 22.29 -13.86 -0.12
CA ALA A 138 23.30 -14.83 -0.54
C ALA A 138 24.70 -14.20 -0.48
N THR A 139 25.74 -15.03 -0.49
CA THR A 139 27.14 -14.63 -0.61
C THR A 139 27.87 -15.62 -1.51
N GLN A 140 29.12 -15.35 -1.87
CA GLN A 140 29.94 -16.31 -2.64
C GLN A 140 30.02 -17.69 -1.97
N ASN A 141 29.93 -17.73 -0.63
CA ASN A 141 30.04 -18.96 0.16
C ASN A 141 28.67 -19.52 0.61
N ARG A 142 27.60 -18.81 0.39
CA ARG A 142 26.25 -19.20 0.78
C ARG A 142 25.26 -18.94 -0.35
N LYS A 143 24.64 -20.01 -0.84
CA LYS A 143 23.50 -19.93 -1.76
C LYS A 143 22.21 -19.81 -0.97
N ILE A 144 21.13 -19.35 -1.61
CA ILE A 144 19.80 -19.40 -1.03
C ILE A 144 19.29 -20.82 -1.19
N THR A 145 19.35 -21.61 -0.10
CA THR A 145 18.80 -22.96 -0.07
C THR A 145 17.81 -23.05 1.07
N LEU A 146 16.56 -23.35 0.74
CA LEU A 146 15.47 -23.46 1.71
C LEU A 146 15.59 -24.76 2.52
N SER A 147 14.84 -24.84 3.61
CA SER A 147 14.80 -26.02 4.48
C SER A 147 14.32 -27.29 3.76
N ASN A 148 13.49 -27.16 2.73
CA ASN A 148 13.04 -28.25 1.86
C ASN A 148 14.08 -28.68 0.79
N GLY A 149 15.28 -28.07 0.81
CA GLY A 149 16.35 -28.33 -0.15
C GLY A 149 16.25 -27.59 -1.48
N LYS A 150 15.20 -26.81 -1.71
CA LYS A 150 15.04 -25.98 -2.91
C LYS A 150 16.08 -24.86 -2.91
N THR A 151 16.73 -24.64 -4.03
CA THR A 151 17.75 -23.60 -4.16
C THR A 151 17.31 -22.55 -5.17
N TYR A 152 17.46 -21.29 -4.79
CA TYR A 152 17.19 -20.12 -5.63
C TYR A 152 18.48 -19.35 -5.93
N ALA A 153 18.48 -18.66 -7.06
CA ALA A 153 19.54 -17.74 -7.42
C ALA A 153 19.26 -16.32 -6.95
N ALA A 154 20.33 -15.57 -6.71
CA ALA A 154 20.32 -14.12 -6.55
C ALA A 154 21.60 -13.59 -7.19
N THR A 155 21.49 -13.03 -8.41
CA THR A 155 22.67 -12.71 -9.23
C THR A 155 23.54 -11.62 -8.64
N ASN A 156 22.94 -10.70 -7.90
CA ASN A 156 23.64 -9.60 -7.23
C ASN A 156 23.68 -9.73 -5.70
N TYR A 157 23.41 -10.92 -5.16
CA TYR A 157 23.38 -11.24 -3.73
C TYR A 157 22.26 -10.53 -2.93
N GLN A 158 21.48 -9.67 -3.56
CA GLN A 158 20.42 -8.86 -2.95
C GLN A 158 19.06 -9.51 -3.14
N ILE A 159 18.14 -9.26 -2.20
CA ILE A 159 16.80 -9.85 -2.22
C ILE A 159 16.00 -9.43 -3.46
N ASN A 160 16.20 -8.21 -3.97
CA ASN A 160 15.49 -7.70 -5.14
C ASN A 160 15.80 -8.43 -6.45
N SER A 161 16.92 -9.17 -6.51
CA SER A 161 17.30 -9.95 -7.71
C SER A 161 16.75 -11.38 -7.71
N VAL A 162 16.08 -11.81 -6.65
CA VAL A 162 15.61 -13.20 -6.53
C VAL A 162 14.59 -13.55 -7.60
N ALA A 163 13.53 -12.78 -7.76
CA ALA A 163 12.52 -13.04 -8.79
C ALA A 163 13.16 -13.04 -10.19
N LEU A 164 13.87 -11.98 -10.55
CA LEU A 164 14.54 -11.84 -11.84
C LEU A 164 15.51 -13.00 -12.12
N SER A 165 16.33 -13.38 -11.14
CA SER A 165 17.32 -14.47 -11.26
C SER A 165 16.68 -15.85 -11.42
N ASN A 166 15.39 -15.98 -11.12
CA ASN A 166 14.60 -17.20 -11.26
C ASN A 166 13.56 -17.09 -12.39
N GLY A 167 13.86 -16.31 -13.42
CA GLY A 167 13.04 -16.18 -14.62
C GLY A 167 11.84 -15.24 -14.48
N GLY A 168 11.87 -14.32 -13.51
CA GLY A 168 10.76 -13.43 -13.18
C GLY A 168 9.72 -14.04 -12.23
N ASP A 169 10.01 -15.23 -11.65
CA ASP A 169 9.08 -15.92 -10.77
C ASP A 169 8.98 -15.24 -9.40
N ILE A 170 7.90 -14.53 -9.17
CA ILE A 170 7.62 -13.84 -7.91
C ILE A 170 7.38 -14.83 -6.75
N ALA A 171 6.91 -16.04 -7.04
CA ALA A 171 6.76 -17.08 -6.02
C ALA A 171 8.12 -17.49 -5.43
N ALA A 172 9.19 -17.46 -6.22
CA ALA A 172 10.55 -17.69 -5.72
C ALA A 172 10.94 -16.64 -4.65
N LEU A 173 10.59 -15.37 -4.86
CA LEU A 173 10.81 -14.32 -3.86
C LEU A 173 9.93 -14.53 -2.61
N ALA A 174 8.66 -14.91 -2.80
CA ALA A 174 7.75 -15.20 -1.68
C ALA A 174 8.26 -16.35 -0.81
N GLU A 175 8.71 -17.46 -1.42
CA GLU A 175 9.31 -18.57 -0.67
C GLU A 175 10.59 -18.16 0.09
N VAL A 176 11.42 -17.33 -0.51
CA VAL A 176 12.64 -16.81 0.16
C VAL A 176 12.26 -15.91 1.35
N ILE A 177 11.25 -15.05 1.21
CA ILE A 177 10.77 -14.20 2.30
C ILE A 177 10.20 -15.08 3.43
N TYR A 178 9.37 -16.07 3.09
CA TYR A 178 8.84 -16.99 4.09
C TYR A 178 9.97 -17.74 4.81
N ASP A 179 10.94 -18.26 4.08
CA ASP A 179 12.07 -19.00 4.69
C ASP A 179 12.91 -18.09 5.61
N GLN A 180 13.15 -16.86 5.20
CA GLN A 180 14.01 -15.93 5.93
C GLN A 180 13.30 -15.25 7.10
N TYR A 181 12.08 -14.78 6.91
CA TYR A 181 11.33 -14.00 7.90
C TYR A 181 10.24 -14.81 8.61
N LYS A 182 9.96 -16.02 8.15
CA LYS A 182 8.86 -16.88 8.65
C LYS A 182 7.50 -16.16 8.67
N LEU A 183 7.26 -15.33 7.66
CA LEU A 183 6.01 -14.61 7.44
C LEU A 183 5.17 -15.34 6.39
N PRO A 184 3.94 -15.77 6.69
CA PRO A 184 3.06 -16.41 5.69
C PRO A 184 2.73 -15.45 4.55
N ILE A 185 2.56 -15.97 3.34
CA ILE A 185 2.17 -15.20 2.15
C ILE A 185 1.06 -15.95 1.44
N ASP A 186 -0.13 -15.35 1.39
CA ASP A 186 -1.31 -15.95 0.78
C ASP A 186 -1.44 -15.56 -0.69
N TYR A 187 -1.06 -14.32 -1.00
CA TYR A 187 -1.16 -13.73 -2.34
C TYR A 187 0.02 -12.81 -2.62
N TYR A 188 0.22 -12.52 -3.89
CA TYR A 188 1.12 -11.45 -4.31
C TYR A 188 0.43 -10.41 -5.19
N VAL A 189 1.01 -9.21 -5.24
CA VAL A 189 0.69 -8.15 -6.20
C VAL A 189 1.99 -7.60 -6.73
N THR A 190 2.17 -7.57 -8.04
CA THR A 190 3.26 -6.85 -8.69
C THR A 190 2.73 -5.58 -9.36
N ILE A 191 3.48 -4.50 -9.24
CA ILE A 191 3.12 -3.17 -9.74
C ILE A 191 4.36 -2.62 -10.46
N ASP A 192 4.24 -2.25 -11.73
CA ASP A 192 5.30 -1.52 -12.39
C ASP A 192 5.16 0.00 -12.19
N MET A 193 6.15 0.77 -12.65
CA MET A 193 6.13 2.22 -12.48
C MET A 193 5.01 2.89 -13.28
N GLN A 194 4.65 2.36 -14.43
CA GLN A 194 3.55 2.89 -15.24
C GLN A 194 2.21 2.75 -14.52
N ALA A 195 1.98 1.60 -13.86
CA ALA A 195 0.79 1.39 -13.04
C ALA A 195 0.67 2.41 -11.90
N LEU A 196 1.77 2.73 -11.23
CA LEU A 196 1.79 3.76 -10.19
C LEU A 196 1.35 5.11 -10.75
N VAL A 197 1.94 5.53 -11.88
CA VAL A 197 1.62 6.80 -12.53
C VAL A 197 0.14 6.85 -12.92
N GLU A 198 -0.35 5.84 -13.62
CA GLU A 198 -1.74 5.78 -14.08
C GLU A 198 -2.73 5.71 -12.91
N MET A 199 -2.42 4.96 -11.86
CA MET A 199 -3.25 4.87 -10.66
C MET A 199 -3.41 6.25 -10.01
N VAL A 200 -2.32 6.98 -9.82
CA VAL A 200 -2.35 8.30 -9.19
C VAL A 200 -3.14 9.28 -10.04
N ASP A 201 -2.94 9.28 -11.37
CA ASP A 201 -3.68 10.16 -12.28
C ASP A 201 -5.17 9.83 -12.34
N ASN A 202 -5.54 8.54 -12.39
CA ASN A 202 -6.92 8.09 -12.34
C ASN A 202 -7.63 8.45 -11.03
N PHE A 203 -6.91 8.49 -9.93
CA PHE A 203 -7.43 8.98 -8.64
C PHE A 203 -7.57 10.51 -8.59
N GLY A 204 -7.12 11.25 -9.62
CA GLY A 204 -7.13 12.72 -9.64
C GLY A 204 -6.05 13.34 -8.76
N GLY A 205 -4.96 12.62 -8.55
CA GLY A 205 -3.85 12.98 -7.68
C GLY A 205 -4.00 12.45 -6.27
N ILE A 206 -2.88 12.47 -5.55
CA ILE A 206 -2.77 12.05 -4.14
C ILE A 206 -2.13 13.18 -3.34
N GLU A 207 -2.80 13.62 -2.28
CA GLU A 207 -2.25 14.60 -1.35
C GLU A 207 -1.23 13.92 -0.43
N VAL A 208 0.01 14.36 -0.50
CA VAL A 208 1.14 13.81 0.26
C VAL A 208 1.83 14.94 1.02
N TYR A 209 2.20 14.69 2.27
CA TYR A 209 3.09 15.60 2.99
C TYR A 209 4.54 15.37 2.56
N ILE A 210 5.22 16.43 2.16
CA ILE A 210 6.62 16.45 1.79
C ILE A 210 7.41 17.00 2.97
N PRO A 211 8.21 16.19 3.70
CA PRO A 211 8.85 16.62 4.94
C PRO A 211 9.94 17.69 4.75
N HIS A 212 10.61 17.69 3.61
CA HIS A 212 11.66 18.65 3.24
C HIS A 212 11.66 18.86 1.72
N ASP A 213 12.27 19.94 1.26
CA ASP A 213 12.44 20.20 -0.16
C ASP A 213 13.19 19.06 -0.84
N MET A 214 12.65 18.54 -1.94
CA MET A 214 13.27 17.50 -2.74
C MET A 214 13.63 18.05 -4.11
N SER A 215 14.86 17.80 -4.56
CA SER A 215 15.33 18.25 -5.87
C SER A 215 16.34 17.27 -6.42
N PHE A 216 16.05 16.68 -7.58
CA PHE A 216 16.96 15.79 -8.28
C PHE A 216 16.63 15.71 -9.78
N ALA A 217 17.65 15.74 -10.64
CA ALA A 217 17.52 15.59 -12.09
C ALA A 217 16.50 16.54 -12.76
N GLY A 218 16.32 17.74 -12.21
CA GLY A 218 15.39 18.75 -12.74
C GLY A 218 13.97 18.69 -12.17
N SER A 219 13.60 17.65 -11.44
CA SER A 219 12.35 17.57 -10.70
C SER A 219 12.49 18.22 -9.32
N VAL A 220 11.46 18.93 -8.88
CA VAL A 220 11.44 19.65 -7.59
C VAL A 220 10.09 19.47 -6.92
N LEU A 221 10.09 19.01 -5.67
CA LEU A 221 8.93 19.01 -4.78
C LEU A 221 9.27 19.88 -3.55
N LYS A 222 8.37 20.81 -3.25
CA LYS A 222 8.53 21.70 -2.09
C LYS A 222 7.87 21.10 -0.86
N GLN A 223 8.48 21.35 0.29
CA GLN A 223 7.97 20.97 1.60
C GLN A 223 6.49 21.34 1.81
N GLY A 224 5.81 20.59 2.65
CA GLY A 224 4.40 20.74 3.00
C GLY A 224 3.48 19.83 2.18
N TYR A 225 2.17 19.93 2.39
CA TYR A 225 1.20 19.15 1.63
C TYR A 225 1.19 19.53 0.15
N ARG A 226 1.27 18.53 -0.71
CA ARG A 226 1.22 18.66 -2.18
C ARG A 226 0.29 17.62 -2.75
N ASN A 227 -0.56 18.03 -3.70
CA ASN A 227 -1.29 17.07 -4.51
C ASN A 227 -0.38 16.61 -5.65
N LEU A 228 0.09 15.37 -5.57
CA LEU A 228 0.98 14.77 -6.55
C LEU A 228 0.15 14.16 -7.69
N ASP A 229 0.49 14.49 -8.92
CA ASP A 229 0.10 13.73 -10.11
C ASP A 229 0.99 12.49 -10.25
N GLY A 230 0.74 11.65 -11.26
CA GLY A 230 1.47 10.41 -11.46
C GLY A 230 2.98 10.61 -11.57
N ALA A 231 3.44 11.57 -12.37
CA ALA A 231 4.86 11.85 -12.57
C ALA A 231 5.54 12.37 -11.29
N SER A 232 4.86 13.24 -10.54
CA SER A 232 5.36 13.73 -9.24
C SER A 232 5.38 12.64 -8.19
N ALA A 233 4.41 11.72 -8.19
CA ALA A 233 4.37 10.57 -7.31
C ALA A 233 5.50 9.58 -7.62
N GLU A 234 5.76 9.30 -8.90
CA GLU A 234 6.90 8.49 -9.33
C GLU A 234 8.21 9.09 -8.82
N PHE A 235 8.43 10.38 -9.07
CA PHE A 235 9.61 11.08 -8.55
C PHE A 235 9.72 10.94 -7.04
N PHE A 236 8.64 11.17 -6.30
CA PHE A 236 8.63 11.10 -4.84
C PHE A 236 9.03 9.72 -4.31
N VAL A 237 8.45 8.64 -4.86
CA VAL A 237 8.72 7.28 -4.35
C VAL A 237 10.07 6.72 -4.78
N ARG A 238 10.66 7.24 -5.87
CA ARG A 238 11.96 6.80 -6.41
C ARG A 238 13.14 7.60 -5.90
N CYS A 239 12.94 8.84 -5.45
CA CYS A 239 14.02 9.72 -5.03
C CYS A 239 14.81 9.09 -3.88
N ARG A 240 16.13 9.12 -3.98
CA ARG A 240 17.09 8.61 -3.00
C ARG A 240 18.36 9.48 -2.91
N HIS A 241 18.29 10.68 -3.44
CA HIS A 241 19.41 11.61 -3.51
C HIS A 241 18.97 13.01 -3.09
N GLY A 242 19.92 13.79 -2.59
CA GLY A 242 19.67 15.14 -2.13
C GLY A 242 19.59 15.24 -0.61
N GLU A 243 19.08 16.36 -0.13
CA GLU A 243 18.88 16.59 1.30
C GLU A 243 17.92 15.55 1.89
N GLY A 244 18.18 15.06 3.09
CA GLY A 244 17.38 14.05 3.76
C GLY A 244 17.62 12.59 3.33
N TYR A 245 18.57 12.34 2.41
CA TYR A 245 18.87 10.99 1.91
C TYR A 245 20.30 10.53 2.24
N ALA A 246 20.73 10.75 3.48
CA ALA A 246 22.07 10.37 3.94
C ALA A 246 22.32 8.85 3.86
N ASN A 247 21.27 8.05 4.09
CA ASN A 247 21.29 6.58 4.02
C ASN A 247 20.60 6.04 2.75
N SER A 248 20.45 6.88 1.71
CA SER A 248 19.96 6.50 0.39
C SER A 248 18.66 5.67 0.40
N ASP A 249 18.74 4.34 0.24
CA ASP A 249 17.56 3.46 0.16
C ASP A 249 16.75 3.39 1.47
N ILE A 250 17.40 3.46 2.63
CA ILE A 250 16.69 3.45 3.93
C ILE A 250 15.86 4.72 4.10
N ASP A 251 16.42 5.86 3.75
CA ASP A 251 15.69 7.14 3.82
C ASP A 251 14.57 7.19 2.79
N ARG A 252 14.75 6.58 1.60
CA ARG A 252 13.67 6.42 0.62
C ARG A 252 12.48 5.63 1.20
N LEU A 253 12.73 4.53 1.92
CA LEU A 253 11.66 3.77 2.59
C LEU A 253 10.92 4.63 3.61
N ASN A 254 11.64 5.49 4.35
CA ASN A 254 11.02 6.43 5.28
C ASN A 254 10.14 7.46 4.56
N MET A 255 10.60 7.99 3.43
CA MET A 255 9.82 8.94 2.63
C MET A 255 8.57 8.30 2.00
N GLN A 256 8.67 7.07 1.49
CA GLN A 256 7.53 6.35 0.91
C GLN A 256 6.34 6.21 1.87
N ARG A 257 6.54 6.29 3.17
CA ARG A 257 5.47 6.20 4.17
C ARG A 257 4.46 7.33 4.07
N TYR A 258 4.92 8.54 3.75
CA TYR A 258 4.03 9.68 3.51
C TYR A 258 3.17 9.48 2.28
N PHE A 259 3.72 8.83 1.24
CA PHE A 259 2.95 8.44 0.07
C PHE A 259 1.88 7.40 0.41
N TYR A 260 2.22 6.36 1.17
CA TYR A 260 1.23 5.35 1.60
C TYR A 260 0.13 5.99 2.46
N ALA A 261 0.46 6.89 3.38
CA ALA A 261 -0.52 7.61 4.17
C ALA A 261 -1.48 8.42 3.29
N GLY A 262 -0.94 9.18 2.32
CA GLY A 262 -1.74 9.92 1.34
C GLY A 262 -2.62 9.01 0.48
N LEU A 263 -2.08 7.90 -0.02
CA LEU A 263 -2.81 6.90 -0.80
C LEU A 263 -4.00 6.32 0.01
N PHE A 264 -3.78 5.94 1.26
CA PHE A 264 -4.85 5.43 2.13
C PHE A 264 -5.94 6.47 2.37
N LYS A 265 -5.55 7.70 2.65
CA LYS A 265 -6.49 8.83 2.81
C LYS A 265 -7.32 9.03 1.53
N ARG A 266 -6.68 8.96 0.36
CA ARG A 266 -7.34 9.09 -0.94
C ARG A 266 -8.33 7.96 -1.19
N VAL A 267 -7.90 6.70 -1.06
CA VAL A 267 -8.76 5.52 -1.26
C VAL A 267 -9.97 5.55 -0.31
N ARG A 268 -9.77 5.89 0.96
CA ARG A 268 -10.88 6.03 1.92
C ARG A 268 -11.86 7.16 1.55
N SER A 269 -11.36 8.27 1.01
CA SER A 269 -12.20 9.40 0.60
C SER A 269 -13.06 9.11 -0.63
N MET A 270 -12.62 8.21 -1.52
CA MET A 270 -13.37 7.81 -2.72
C MET A 270 -14.55 6.90 -2.38
N GLY A 271 -14.43 6.10 -1.33
CA GLY A 271 -15.41 5.08 -1.01
C GLY A 271 -15.29 3.81 -1.86
N VAL A 272 -15.89 2.72 -1.37
CA VAL A 272 -15.74 1.38 -1.99
C VAL A 272 -16.22 1.34 -3.44
N THR A 273 -17.38 1.95 -3.72
CA THR A 273 -17.98 1.92 -5.06
C THR A 273 -17.09 2.58 -6.11
N ASP A 274 -16.51 3.74 -5.76
CA ASP A 274 -15.66 4.49 -6.69
C ASP A 274 -14.31 3.79 -6.88
N VAL A 275 -13.75 3.19 -5.84
CA VAL A 275 -12.52 2.38 -5.95
C VAL A 275 -12.77 1.18 -6.86
N ILE A 276 -13.87 0.42 -6.66
CA ILE A 276 -14.24 -0.71 -7.54
C ILE A 276 -14.40 -0.22 -8.98
N ALA A 277 -14.98 0.96 -9.19
CA ALA A 277 -15.14 1.54 -10.53
C ALA A 277 -13.80 1.84 -11.22
N GLN A 278 -12.75 2.09 -10.46
CA GLN A 278 -11.40 2.34 -10.99
C GLN A 278 -10.59 1.05 -11.21
N LEU A 279 -10.96 -0.08 -10.59
CA LEU A 279 -10.20 -1.33 -10.70
C LEU A 279 -9.89 -1.75 -12.16
N PRO A 280 -10.82 -1.67 -13.13
CA PRO A 280 -10.52 -2.03 -14.51
C PRO A 280 -9.47 -1.15 -15.19
N LEU A 281 -9.28 0.08 -14.68
CA LEU A 281 -8.27 1.02 -15.16
C LEU A 281 -6.92 0.82 -14.47
N ILE A 282 -6.95 0.38 -13.22
CA ILE A 282 -5.77 0.08 -12.40
C ILE A 282 -5.18 -1.28 -12.78
N PHE A 283 -6.02 -2.31 -12.87
CA PHE A 283 -5.64 -3.65 -13.32
C PHE A 283 -5.64 -3.72 -14.86
N ASN A 284 -4.79 -2.95 -15.47
CA ASN A 284 -4.44 -3.07 -16.88
C ASN A 284 -3.22 -4.01 -17.02
N ASN A 285 -2.42 -3.85 -18.02
CA ASN A 285 -1.24 -4.70 -18.26
C ASN A 285 -0.07 -4.49 -17.27
N TYR A 286 -0.22 -3.67 -16.23
CA TYR A 286 0.86 -3.18 -15.39
C TYR A 286 0.75 -3.63 -13.92
N ILE A 287 -0.38 -4.24 -13.53
CA ILE A 287 -0.58 -4.84 -12.21
C ILE A 287 -0.96 -6.30 -12.41
N HIS A 288 -0.21 -7.19 -11.77
CA HIS A 288 -0.49 -8.62 -11.79
C HIS A 288 -0.71 -9.15 -10.37
N THR A 289 -1.61 -10.11 -10.21
CA THR A 289 -1.91 -10.73 -8.93
C THR A 289 -2.51 -12.12 -9.14
N ASP A 290 -2.33 -12.99 -8.17
CA ASP A 290 -3.00 -14.29 -8.07
C ASP A 290 -4.30 -14.23 -7.23
N MET A 291 -4.70 -13.03 -6.76
CA MET A 291 -5.97 -12.84 -6.04
C MET A 291 -7.16 -12.88 -6.99
N ASP A 292 -8.24 -13.53 -6.56
CA ASP A 292 -9.54 -13.42 -7.21
C ASP A 292 -10.25 -12.09 -6.84
N LEU A 293 -11.19 -11.68 -7.70
CA LEU A 293 -11.95 -10.44 -7.53
C LEU A 293 -12.77 -10.42 -6.22
N THR A 294 -13.24 -11.57 -5.76
CA THR A 294 -14.04 -11.70 -4.52
C THR A 294 -13.16 -11.35 -3.32
N THR A 295 -11.93 -11.86 -3.30
CA THR A 295 -10.93 -11.56 -2.27
C THR A 295 -10.57 -10.08 -2.27
N ILE A 296 -10.30 -9.49 -3.43
CA ILE A 296 -10.04 -8.05 -3.57
C ILE A 296 -11.22 -7.23 -3.04
N ALA A 297 -12.44 -7.56 -3.41
CA ALA A 297 -13.63 -6.83 -2.97
C ALA A 297 -13.83 -6.92 -1.44
N LYS A 298 -13.65 -8.10 -0.85
CA LYS A 298 -13.70 -8.28 0.62
C LYS A 298 -12.65 -7.44 1.32
N MET A 299 -11.44 -7.40 0.79
CA MET A 299 -10.35 -6.60 1.35
C MET A 299 -10.64 -5.10 1.27
N LEU A 300 -11.14 -4.60 0.14
CA LEU A 300 -11.53 -3.19 -0.02
C LEU A 300 -12.62 -2.79 0.99
N VAL A 301 -13.65 -3.63 1.15
CA VAL A 301 -14.70 -3.38 2.15
C VAL A 301 -14.13 -3.36 3.58
N SER A 302 -13.24 -4.29 3.90
CA SER A 302 -12.59 -4.35 5.21
C SER A 302 -11.68 -3.14 5.41
N PHE A 303 -10.91 -2.75 4.41
CA PHE A 303 -10.00 -1.61 4.43
C PHE A 303 -10.72 -0.30 4.78
N THR A 304 -11.89 -0.03 4.20
CA THR A 304 -12.64 1.21 4.48
C THR A 304 -13.10 1.33 5.95
N ARG A 305 -13.09 0.23 6.70
CA ARG A 305 -13.47 0.17 8.11
C ARG A 305 -12.28 0.29 9.06
N ILE A 306 -11.05 0.17 8.55
CA ILE A 306 -9.85 0.27 9.37
C ILE A 306 -9.63 1.74 9.76
N ASP A 307 -9.48 2.01 11.05
CA ASP A 307 -9.07 3.32 11.54
C ASP A 307 -7.61 3.61 11.18
N SER A 308 -7.27 4.87 10.87
CA SER A 308 -5.89 5.26 10.54
C SER A 308 -4.90 4.98 11.67
N GLY A 309 -5.34 4.98 12.91
CA GLY A 309 -4.56 4.55 14.07
C GLY A 309 -4.24 3.05 14.10
N ASN A 310 -4.91 2.24 13.29
CA ASN A 310 -4.67 0.80 13.15
C ASN A 310 -3.95 0.43 11.83
N ILE A 311 -3.51 1.41 11.05
CA ILE A 311 -2.67 1.21 9.87
C ILE A 311 -1.23 1.49 10.28
N MET A 312 -0.42 0.45 10.35
CA MET A 312 0.95 0.49 10.81
C MET A 312 1.93 0.31 9.65
N LEU A 313 3.01 1.06 9.68
CA LEU A 313 4.16 1.00 8.78
C LEU A 313 5.41 0.70 9.61
N ALA A 314 6.20 -0.25 9.17
CA ALA A 314 7.48 -0.60 9.75
C ALA A 314 8.50 -0.94 8.65
N GLN A 315 9.77 -0.99 8.98
CA GLN A 315 10.81 -1.54 8.11
C GLN A 315 11.65 -2.57 8.87
N THR A 316 12.22 -3.53 8.15
CA THR A 316 13.13 -4.49 8.79
C THR A 316 14.43 -3.77 9.20
N PRO A 317 14.85 -3.86 10.47
CA PRO A 317 16.13 -3.34 10.91
C PRO A 317 17.30 -4.02 10.19
N VAL A 318 18.30 -3.23 9.80
CA VAL A 318 19.48 -3.71 9.07
C VAL A 318 20.75 -3.05 9.57
N PHE A 319 21.85 -3.76 9.51
CA PHE A 319 23.19 -3.21 9.73
C PHE A 319 23.71 -2.55 8.46
N MET A 320 24.24 -1.35 8.63
CA MET A 320 24.89 -0.55 7.59
C MET A 320 26.41 -0.81 7.59
N GLY A 321 27.13 -0.16 6.68
CA GLY A 321 28.59 -0.25 6.60
C GLY A 321 29.10 -1.63 6.13
N VAL A 322 28.30 -2.29 5.30
CA VAL A 322 28.63 -3.58 4.70
C VAL A 322 29.63 -3.36 3.56
N PRO A 323 30.78 -4.07 3.52
CA PRO A 323 31.65 -4.06 2.36
C PRO A 323 30.91 -4.58 1.11
N ASN A 324 31.16 -3.97 -0.04
CA ASN A 324 30.52 -4.41 -1.28
C ASN A 324 30.75 -5.89 -1.56
N VAL A 325 29.66 -6.61 -1.83
CA VAL A 325 29.64 -8.06 -2.05
C VAL A 325 29.98 -8.36 -3.52
N GLY A 326 30.74 -9.41 -3.77
CA GLY A 326 31.13 -9.81 -5.14
C GLY A 326 32.14 -8.87 -5.79
N LYS A 327 32.90 -8.10 -5.02
CA LYS A 327 33.94 -7.21 -5.51
C LYS A 327 35.06 -8.00 -6.22
N THR A 328 35.46 -7.50 -7.40
CA THR A 328 36.58 -8.03 -8.19
C THR A 328 37.59 -6.92 -8.49
N SER A 329 38.66 -7.22 -9.22
CA SER A 329 39.63 -6.21 -9.68
C SER A 329 39.05 -5.19 -10.66
N SER A 330 37.98 -5.54 -11.37
CA SER A 330 37.32 -4.72 -12.40
C SER A 330 35.90 -4.29 -12.06
N PHE A 331 35.37 -4.74 -10.92
CA PHE A 331 34.00 -4.43 -10.47
C PHE A 331 33.98 -4.17 -8.97
N ASP A 332 33.44 -3.03 -8.56
CA ASP A 332 33.41 -2.63 -7.17
C ASP A 332 32.44 -3.44 -6.27
N GLY A 333 31.65 -4.32 -6.84
CA GLY A 333 30.68 -5.16 -6.15
C GLY A 333 29.32 -4.45 -5.90
N TYR A 334 28.44 -5.18 -5.24
CA TYR A 334 27.08 -4.72 -4.95
C TYR A 334 26.98 -4.16 -3.52
N SER A 335 26.33 -3.02 -3.38
CA SER A 335 26.04 -2.41 -2.09
C SER A 335 24.89 -3.13 -1.41
N CYS A 336 25.16 -3.79 -0.29
CA CYS A 336 24.17 -4.55 0.48
C CYS A 336 24.01 -3.99 1.89
N VAL A 337 22.92 -4.37 2.54
CA VAL A 337 22.71 -4.24 3.99
C VAL A 337 22.52 -5.62 4.58
N VAL A 338 22.94 -5.82 5.83
CA VAL A 338 22.79 -7.10 6.53
C VAL A 338 21.58 -7.06 7.45
N PRO A 339 20.59 -7.98 7.34
CA PRO A 339 19.47 -8.04 8.24
C PRO A 339 19.90 -8.21 9.71
N ASP A 340 19.31 -7.44 10.63
CA ASP A 340 19.47 -7.62 12.08
C ASP A 340 18.46 -8.62 12.60
N ALA A 341 18.82 -9.89 12.66
CA ALA A 341 17.90 -10.97 13.01
C ALA A 341 17.28 -10.81 14.40
N GLY A 342 18.02 -10.29 15.38
CA GLY A 342 17.48 -10.08 16.73
C GLY A 342 16.39 -9.02 16.76
N SER A 343 16.68 -7.85 16.21
CA SER A 343 15.70 -6.75 16.13
C SER A 343 14.53 -7.09 15.21
N ILE A 344 14.76 -7.85 14.14
CA ILE A 344 13.69 -8.35 13.27
C ILE A 344 12.78 -9.32 14.02
N ALA A 345 13.33 -10.29 14.77
CA ALA A 345 12.52 -11.21 15.55
C ALA A 345 11.64 -10.49 16.58
N GLU A 346 12.17 -9.48 17.26
CA GLU A 346 11.42 -8.63 18.19
C GLU A 346 10.28 -7.89 17.49
N LEU A 347 10.57 -7.25 16.36
CA LEU A 347 9.57 -6.55 15.55
C LEU A 347 8.45 -7.48 15.09
N LEU A 348 8.82 -8.64 14.53
CA LEU A 348 7.84 -9.60 14.02
C LEU A 348 6.97 -10.17 15.15
N ASN A 349 7.55 -10.57 16.26
CA ASN A 349 6.81 -11.10 17.41
C ASN A 349 5.88 -10.07 18.04
N THR A 350 6.25 -8.79 17.99
CA THR A 350 5.42 -7.72 18.54
C THR A 350 4.21 -7.41 17.67
N TYR A 351 4.35 -7.45 16.34
CA TYR A 351 3.33 -6.87 15.46
C TYR A 351 2.76 -7.84 14.41
N PHE A 352 3.50 -8.84 13.95
CA PHE A 352 3.11 -9.60 12.76
C PHE A 352 2.79 -11.08 13.02
N ARG A 353 3.02 -11.56 14.23
CA ARG A 353 2.91 -13.00 14.52
C ARG A 353 1.71 -13.39 15.38
N ASN A 354 0.64 -12.60 15.33
CA ASN A 354 -0.59 -12.85 16.09
C ASN A 354 -1.30 -14.15 15.68
N TYR A 355 -1.06 -14.62 14.45
CA TYR A 355 -1.66 -15.80 13.83
C TYR A 355 -0.64 -16.93 13.57
N THR A 356 0.59 -16.72 14.03
CA THR A 356 1.64 -17.72 13.88
C THR A 356 2.45 -17.76 15.17
N GLY A 357 2.80 -18.58 15.89
CA GLY A 357 3.62 -18.52 17.13
C GLY A 357 4.86 -17.63 17.01
N PRO A 358 5.51 -17.30 18.10
CA PRO A 358 6.71 -16.49 18.08
C PRO A 358 7.84 -17.14 17.27
N VAL A 359 8.78 -16.35 16.80
CA VAL A 359 9.98 -16.79 16.06
C VAL A 359 11.22 -16.26 16.76
N SER A 360 12.27 -17.06 16.85
CA SER A 360 13.59 -16.62 17.31
C SER A 360 14.48 -16.21 16.13
N ALA A 361 15.53 -15.46 16.42
CA ALA A 361 16.53 -15.07 15.42
C ALA A 361 17.20 -16.28 14.74
N GLU A 362 17.35 -17.38 15.46
CA GLU A 362 17.99 -18.61 14.98
C GLU A 362 17.08 -19.42 14.03
N GLU A 363 15.77 -19.29 14.17
CA GLU A 363 14.78 -19.96 13.31
C GLU A 363 14.64 -19.26 11.95
N MET A 364 15.02 -17.99 11.89
CA MET A 364 15.05 -17.23 10.64
C MET A 364 16.32 -17.56 9.85
N ASN A 365 16.16 -17.91 8.58
CA ASN A 365 17.30 -18.27 7.73
C ASN A 365 17.97 -17.04 7.09
N LEU A 366 18.17 -15.97 7.87
CA LEU A 366 18.78 -14.72 7.42
C LEU A 366 20.31 -14.85 7.27
N VAL A 367 20.87 -14.11 6.32
CA VAL A 367 22.32 -13.93 6.21
C VAL A 367 22.74 -12.84 7.19
N THR A 368 23.23 -13.21 8.36
CA THR A 368 23.52 -12.28 9.45
C THR A 368 25.00 -12.27 9.86
N ASN A 369 25.40 -13.18 10.70
CA ASN A 369 26.57 -13.08 11.57
C ASN A 369 27.91 -13.36 10.91
N ASN A 370 27.98 -13.83 9.68
CA ASN A 370 29.23 -14.21 9.02
C ASN A 370 29.68 -13.24 7.94
N TRP A 371 28.98 -12.09 7.81
CA TRP A 371 29.36 -11.07 6.85
C TRP A 371 29.75 -9.78 7.57
N PRO A 372 30.89 -9.16 7.25
CA PRO A 372 31.33 -7.92 7.89
C PRO A 372 30.29 -6.80 7.72
N HIS A 373 29.97 -6.11 8.79
CA HIS A 373 29.05 -4.97 8.81
C HIS A 373 29.40 -4.01 9.94
N GLY A 374 28.80 -2.82 9.92
CA GLY A 374 28.87 -1.87 11.04
C GLY A 374 28.16 -2.42 12.29
N THR A 375 28.37 -1.76 13.42
CA THR A 375 27.78 -2.15 14.70
C THR A 375 26.41 -1.53 14.97
N ALA A 376 26.04 -0.47 14.23
CA ALA A 376 24.75 0.19 14.38
C ALA A 376 23.71 -0.43 13.45
N SER A 377 22.62 -0.89 14.04
CA SER A 377 21.40 -1.30 13.32
C SER A 377 20.48 -0.12 13.12
N THR A 378 19.79 -0.10 11.98
CA THR A 378 18.70 0.88 11.77
C THR A 378 17.51 0.56 12.66
N SER A 379 16.69 1.57 12.98
CA SER A 379 15.44 1.37 13.69
C SER A 379 14.41 0.66 12.79
N ALA A 380 13.51 -0.11 13.41
CA ALA A 380 12.29 -0.62 12.76
C ALA A 380 11.35 0.51 12.32
N ASN A 381 11.54 1.70 12.85
CA ASN A 381 10.78 2.90 12.54
C ASN A 381 9.27 2.65 12.45
N VAL A 382 8.70 2.04 13.52
CA VAL A 382 7.26 1.74 13.59
C VAL A 382 6.47 3.04 13.70
N GLN A 383 5.57 3.26 12.74
CA GLN A 383 4.71 4.44 12.68
C GLN A 383 3.28 4.04 12.33
N PHE A 384 2.31 4.77 12.86
CA PHE A 384 0.91 4.61 12.49
C PHE A 384 0.48 5.79 11.62
N VAL A 385 -0.33 5.52 10.58
CA VAL A 385 -0.79 6.56 9.64
C VAL A 385 -1.44 7.74 10.35
N GLY A 386 -2.29 7.47 11.36
CA GLY A 386 -2.91 8.55 12.14
C GLY A 386 -1.94 9.41 12.95
N GLN A 387 -0.78 8.86 13.36
CA GLN A 387 0.30 9.62 13.99
C GLN A 387 1.07 10.44 12.96
N LEU A 388 1.36 9.86 11.80
CA LEU A 388 2.06 10.52 10.71
C LEU A 388 1.28 11.75 10.21
N ASP A 389 -0.03 11.63 10.07
CA ASP A 389 -0.91 12.76 9.72
C ASP A 389 -0.83 13.87 10.76
N LYS A 390 -0.91 13.51 12.05
CA LYS A 390 -0.83 14.48 13.14
C LYS A 390 0.54 15.17 13.21
N GLU A 391 1.63 14.43 13.11
CA GLU A 391 3.00 14.97 13.09
C GLU A 391 3.20 15.93 11.92
N SER A 392 2.65 15.61 10.75
CA SER A 392 2.69 16.46 9.56
C SER A 392 1.91 17.76 9.75
N ASP A 393 0.74 17.69 10.35
CA ASP A 393 -0.08 18.88 10.67
C ASP A 393 0.59 19.76 11.74
N ASP A 394 1.15 19.15 12.79
CA ASP A 394 1.86 19.85 13.85
C ASP A 394 3.13 20.55 13.32
N ALA A 395 3.86 19.94 12.39
CA ALA A 395 5.03 20.54 11.74
C ALA A 395 4.68 21.79 10.95
N ILE A 396 3.57 21.78 10.21
CA ILE A 396 3.09 22.95 9.48
C ILE A 396 2.70 24.07 10.44
N LEU A 397 2.01 23.75 11.55
CA LEU A 397 1.57 24.72 12.53
C LEU A 397 2.73 25.35 13.30
N SER A 398 3.79 24.59 13.57
CA SER A 398 4.99 25.08 14.27
C SER A 398 5.97 25.82 13.37
N GLY A 399 5.84 25.69 12.03
CA GLY A 399 6.84 26.15 11.09
C GLY A 399 8.15 25.36 11.17
N ASP A 400 8.11 24.18 11.80
CA ASP A 400 9.27 23.30 11.96
C ASP A 400 9.52 22.56 10.64
N THR A 401 10.75 22.67 10.16
CA THR A 401 11.17 22.11 8.87
C THR A 401 11.81 20.73 9.01
N ASP A 402 11.98 20.20 10.23
CA ASP A 402 12.79 19.01 10.52
C ASP A 402 11.97 17.78 10.95
N VAL A 403 10.77 17.55 10.41
CA VAL A 403 9.96 16.35 10.71
C VAL A 403 10.40 15.10 9.94
N ALA A 404 11.45 15.19 9.14
CA ALA A 404 12.03 14.02 8.48
C ALA A 404 12.70 13.11 9.51
N GLY A 405 11.95 12.08 9.91
CA GLY A 405 12.33 10.94 10.73
C GLY A 405 13.65 11.02 11.45
N ALA A 406 13.62 11.39 12.71
CA ALA A 406 14.74 11.18 13.60
C ALA A 406 15.08 9.68 13.66
N THR A 407 15.91 9.23 12.73
CA THR A 407 16.79 8.10 13.03
C THR A 407 17.71 8.63 14.11
N THR A 408 17.34 8.47 15.37
CA THR A 408 18.25 8.65 16.48
C THR A 408 19.38 7.64 16.32
N THR A 409 20.37 8.02 15.53
CA THR A 409 21.71 7.52 15.72
C THR A 409 22.25 8.26 16.94
N ASP A 410 22.07 7.70 18.13
CA ASP A 410 22.95 7.97 19.24
C ASP A 410 24.35 7.45 18.89
N GLY A 411 25.03 8.26 18.11
CA GLY A 411 26.44 8.12 17.73
C GLY A 411 27.14 9.41 18.08
N GLN A 412 27.37 9.66 19.39
CA GLN A 412 28.36 10.63 19.80
C GLN A 412 29.70 10.27 19.16
N ALA A 413 30.08 11.03 18.14
CA ALA A 413 31.45 11.12 17.72
C ALA A 413 32.25 11.79 18.87
N ALA A 414 32.93 10.98 19.66
CA ALA A 414 34.00 11.46 20.52
C ALA A 414 35.13 11.97 19.61
N GLY A 415 35.38 13.26 19.66
CA GLY A 415 36.45 13.91 18.97
C GLY A 415 37.83 13.48 19.50
N GLN A 416 38.74 13.35 18.63
CA GLN A 416 40.10 13.95 18.57
C GLN A 416 40.75 13.49 17.29
#